data_39beb4b70af2ce392b840d6e7e58bd2a
#
_entry.id   39beb4b70af2ce392b840d6e7e58bd2a
#
_cell.length_a   1.000
_cell.length_b   1.000
_cell.length_c   1.000
_cell.angle_alpha   90.00
_cell.angle_beta   90.00
_cell.angle_gamma   90.00
#
_symmetry.space_group_name_H-M   'P 1'
#
loop_
_entity.id
_entity.type
_entity.pdbx_description
1 polymer ?
#
loop_
_entity_poly.entity_id
_entity_poly.type
_entity_poly.pdbx_seq_one_letter_code
_entity_poly.pdbx_strand_id
1 'polypeptide(L)'
;MVTLAVLVILVGLAIPSFSEILLAQRVKTASFDVFSGLLLARSEAISRNTTVTMAPSGGNWSEGWTISDSSGEVVQRQERMPRVIITGPGRVTYNGAGRVSTGGTSINLVASGGRAAHARCISIDLSGQPVQKQASCL
;
A
#
# COMPACT_ATOMS: atom_id res chain seq x y z
N MET A 1 -9.03 34.34 33.96
CA MET A 1 -9.03 32.98 34.48
C MET A 1 -9.98 32.07 33.67
N VAL A 2 -11.26 32.44 33.43
CA VAL A 2 -12.24 31.65 32.67
C VAL A 2 -11.80 31.38 31.23
N THR A 3 -11.21 32.35 30.55
CA THR A 3 -10.69 32.25 29.18
C THR A 3 -9.60 31.20 29.04
N LEU A 4 -8.73 31.06 30.03
CA LEU A 4 -7.65 30.08 30.05
C LEU A 4 -8.20 28.66 30.23
N ALA A 5 -9.23 28.48 31.11
CA ALA A 5 -9.89 27.22 31.32
C ALA A 5 -10.61 26.72 30.04
N VAL A 6 -11.31 27.59 29.32
CA VAL A 6 -11.97 27.28 28.06
C VAL A 6 -10.95 26.84 26.98
N LEU A 7 -9.80 27.54 26.92
CA LEU A 7 -8.76 27.21 25.95
C LEU A 7 -8.14 25.84 26.19
N VAL A 8 -7.92 25.44 27.44
CA VAL A 8 -7.41 24.11 27.81
C VAL A 8 -8.39 23.01 27.42
N ILE A 9 -9.70 23.24 27.61
CA ILE A 9 -10.74 22.27 27.23
C ILE A 9 -10.78 22.11 25.70
N LEU A 10 -10.73 23.18 24.94
CA LEU A 10 -10.73 23.15 23.48
C LEU A 10 -9.51 22.42 22.91
N VAL A 11 -8.33 22.65 23.47
CA VAL A 11 -7.09 21.96 23.08
C VAL A 11 -7.19 20.46 23.40
N GLY A 12 -7.75 20.09 24.56
CA GLY A 12 -7.92 18.68 24.96
C GLY A 12 -8.85 17.88 24.03
N LEU A 13 -9.85 18.51 23.43
CA LEU A 13 -10.76 17.87 22.47
C LEU A 13 -10.19 17.76 21.05
N ALA A 14 -9.20 18.59 20.69
CA ALA A 14 -8.61 18.60 19.35
C ALA A 14 -7.60 17.46 19.11
N ILE A 15 -6.91 17.01 20.15
CA ILE A 15 -5.81 16.02 20.04
C ILE A 15 -6.26 14.66 19.49
N PRO A 16 -7.35 14.02 19.96
CA PRO A 16 -7.74 12.69 19.46
C PRO A 16 -8.18 12.70 17.99
N SER A 17 -8.80 13.79 17.52
CA SER A 17 -9.23 13.90 16.12
C SER A 17 -8.06 14.03 15.15
N PHE A 18 -6.98 14.69 15.57
CA PHE A 18 -5.79 14.88 14.74
C PHE A 18 -5.02 13.57 14.49
N SER A 19 -4.96 12.68 15.48
CA SER A 19 -4.27 11.37 15.33
C SER A 19 -4.96 10.46 14.31
N GLU A 20 -6.29 10.45 14.25
CA GLU A 20 -7.04 9.68 13.25
C GLU A 20 -6.81 10.19 11.82
N ILE A 21 -6.75 11.52 11.64
CA ILE A 21 -6.44 12.13 10.34
C ILE A 21 -5.05 11.71 9.86
N LEU A 22 -4.05 11.72 10.75
CA LEU A 22 -2.70 11.29 10.42
C LEU A 22 -2.63 9.81 10.03
N LEU A 23 -3.37 8.93 10.72
CA LEU A 23 -3.44 7.50 10.40
C LEU A 23 -4.09 7.27 9.03
N ALA A 24 -5.20 7.95 8.75
CA ALA A 24 -5.86 7.90 7.46
C ALA A 24 -4.93 8.36 6.32
N GLN A 25 -4.17 9.43 6.55
CA GLN A 25 -3.21 9.93 5.57
C GLN A 25 -2.06 8.95 5.32
N ARG A 26 -1.57 8.27 6.36
CA ARG A 26 -0.53 7.22 6.21
C ARG A 26 -1.01 6.04 5.36
N VAL A 27 -2.23 5.55 5.60
CA VAL A 27 -2.82 4.47 4.79
C VAL A 27 -3.01 4.93 3.35
N LYS A 28 -3.46 6.17 3.12
CA LYS A 28 -3.61 6.74 1.78
C LYS A 28 -2.26 6.81 1.05
N THR A 29 -1.20 7.30 1.70
CA THR A 29 0.14 7.36 1.12
C THR A 29 0.68 5.96 0.82
N ALA A 30 0.60 5.03 1.78
CA ALA A 30 1.03 3.65 1.59
C ALA A 30 0.30 2.97 0.43
N SER A 31 -1.00 3.20 0.30
CA SER A 31 -1.82 2.67 -0.78
C SER A 31 -1.41 3.25 -2.15
N PHE A 32 -1.05 4.53 -2.20
CA PHE A 32 -0.51 5.14 -3.41
C PHE A 32 0.87 4.55 -3.79
N ASP A 33 1.74 4.32 -2.81
CA ASP A 33 3.07 3.74 -3.03
C ASP A 33 2.97 2.30 -3.55
N VAL A 34 2.08 1.46 -2.98
CA VAL A 34 1.81 0.11 -3.48
C VAL A 34 1.25 0.16 -4.91
N PHE A 35 0.28 1.04 -5.15
CA PHE A 35 -0.35 1.19 -6.46
C PHE A 35 0.67 1.62 -7.54
N SER A 36 1.50 2.62 -7.24
CA SER A 36 2.54 3.09 -8.15
C SER A 36 3.64 2.04 -8.37
N GLY A 37 3.99 1.28 -7.33
CA GLY A 37 4.92 0.15 -7.44
C GLY A 37 4.41 -0.95 -8.38
N LEU A 38 3.12 -1.28 -8.32
CA LEU A 38 2.49 -2.23 -9.24
C LEU A 38 2.48 -1.73 -10.69
N LEU A 39 2.18 -0.44 -10.89
CA LEU A 39 2.25 0.16 -12.22
C LEU A 39 3.69 0.18 -12.76
N LEU A 40 4.67 0.47 -11.91
CA LEU A 40 6.09 0.41 -12.30
C LEU A 40 6.49 -1.01 -12.68
N ALA A 41 6.18 -2.02 -11.84
CA ALA A 41 6.50 -3.41 -12.13
C ALA A 41 5.89 -3.88 -13.46
N ARG A 42 4.65 -3.48 -13.74
CA ARG A 42 3.97 -3.76 -15.01
C ARG A 42 4.66 -3.06 -16.19
N SER A 43 4.98 -1.77 -16.05
CA SER A 43 5.66 -0.99 -17.09
C SER A 43 7.03 -1.55 -17.43
N GLU A 44 7.81 -1.92 -16.40
CA GLU A 44 9.13 -2.55 -16.59
C GLU A 44 9.03 -3.91 -17.29
N ALA A 45 8.03 -4.73 -16.93
CA ALA A 45 7.80 -6.02 -17.57
C ALA A 45 7.50 -5.86 -19.07
N ILE A 46 6.67 -4.89 -19.42
CA ILE A 46 6.33 -4.59 -20.84
C ILE A 46 7.53 -4.02 -21.57
N SER A 47 8.21 -3.02 -21.01
CA SER A 47 9.30 -2.32 -21.69
C SER A 47 10.51 -3.20 -21.93
N ARG A 48 10.82 -4.08 -20.99
CA ARG A 48 11.94 -5.05 -21.09
C ARG A 48 11.51 -6.38 -21.73
N ASN A 49 10.22 -6.56 -22.03
CA ASN A 49 9.65 -7.83 -22.50
C ASN A 49 10.12 -9.04 -21.68
N THR A 50 10.10 -8.90 -20.36
CA THR A 50 10.55 -9.90 -19.40
C THR A 50 9.61 -10.02 -18.21
N THR A 51 9.83 -11.02 -17.37
CA THR A 51 9.08 -11.15 -16.13
C THR A 51 9.62 -10.22 -15.06
N VAL A 52 8.73 -9.44 -14.43
CA VAL A 52 9.05 -8.56 -13.28
C VAL A 52 8.18 -8.94 -12.10
N THR A 53 8.80 -9.07 -10.94
CA THR A 53 8.14 -9.50 -9.70
C THR A 53 8.24 -8.43 -8.63
N MET A 54 7.12 -8.10 -8.01
CA MET A 54 7.03 -7.31 -6.79
C MET A 54 6.78 -8.26 -5.61
N ALA A 55 7.70 -8.32 -4.67
CA ALA A 55 7.67 -9.23 -3.53
C ALA A 55 7.89 -8.49 -2.21
N PRO A 56 7.17 -8.89 -1.14
CA PRO A 56 7.33 -8.28 0.18
C PRO A 56 8.69 -8.61 0.79
N SER A 57 9.26 -7.67 1.54
CA SER A 57 10.48 -7.86 2.30
C SER A 57 10.24 -8.82 3.46
N GLY A 58 11.03 -9.90 3.54
CA GLY A 58 10.87 -10.91 4.58
C GLY A 58 9.50 -11.61 4.62
N GLY A 59 8.74 -11.58 3.52
CA GLY A 59 7.40 -12.16 3.45
C GLY A 59 6.29 -11.28 4.05
N ASN A 60 6.60 -10.07 4.47
CA ASN A 60 5.65 -9.14 5.08
C ASN A 60 5.62 -7.80 4.32
N TRP A 61 4.49 -7.48 3.71
CA TRP A 61 4.29 -6.25 2.95
C TRP A 61 4.46 -4.97 3.77
N SER A 62 4.19 -5.03 5.08
CA SER A 62 4.39 -3.88 5.98
C SER A 62 5.87 -3.54 6.21
N GLU A 63 6.79 -4.49 5.97
CA GLU A 63 8.24 -4.28 6.03
C GLU A 63 8.81 -3.72 4.71
N GLY A 64 7.94 -3.36 3.78
CA GLY A 64 8.29 -2.88 2.45
C GLY A 64 8.29 -3.98 1.39
N TRP A 65 8.75 -3.67 0.20
CA TRP A 65 8.82 -4.60 -0.94
C TRP A 65 9.97 -4.27 -1.87
N THR A 66 10.29 -5.23 -2.71
CA THR A 66 11.29 -5.09 -3.77
C THR A 66 10.66 -5.45 -5.10
N ILE A 67 10.94 -4.64 -6.12
CA ILE A 67 10.59 -4.92 -7.51
C ILE A 67 11.87 -5.36 -8.21
N SER A 68 11.88 -6.56 -8.77
CA SER A 68 13.03 -7.13 -9.48
C SER A 68 12.62 -7.81 -10.78
N ASP A 69 13.52 -7.84 -11.74
CA ASP A 69 13.32 -8.56 -12.98
C ASP A 69 13.70 -10.05 -12.85
N SER A 70 13.57 -10.80 -13.93
CA SER A 70 13.90 -12.24 -13.99
C SER A 70 15.37 -12.55 -13.79
N SER A 71 16.27 -11.58 -13.98
CA SER A 71 17.72 -11.73 -13.72
C SER A 71 18.08 -11.50 -12.25
N GLY A 72 17.12 -10.99 -11.44
CA GLY A 72 17.36 -10.59 -10.05
C GLY A 72 17.83 -9.14 -9.91
N GLU A 73 17.88 -8.37 -11.00
CA GLU A 73 18.18 -6.95 -10.93
C GLU A 73 17.04 -6.21 -10.20
N VAL A 74 17.41 -5.44 -9.18
CA VAL A 74 16.46 -4.65 -8.39
C VAL A 74 16.14 -3.35 -9.12
N VAL A 75 14.89 -3.21 -9.56
CA VAL A 75 14.37 -2.00 -10.20
C VAL A 75 14.02 -0.93 -9.15
N GLN A 76 13.36 -1.34 -8.07
CA GLN A 76 12.99 -0.45 -6.97
C GLN A 76 12.88 -1.23 -5.67
N ARG A 77 13.22 -0.55 -4.57
CA ARG A 77 12.99 -1.03 -3.20
C ARG A 77 12.21 0.01 -2.42
N GLN A 78 11.20 -0.45 -1.70
CA GLN A 78 10.41 0.33 -0.77
C GLN A 78 10.74 -0.07 0.65
N GLU A 79 11.03 0.91 1.49
CA GLU A 79 11.30 0.73 2.91
C GLU A 79 10.02 0.46 3.71
N ARG A 80 10.19 0.00 4.94
CA ARG A 80 9.12 -0.26 5.91
C ARG A 80 8.19 0.94 6.07
N MET A 81 6.89 0.65 6.13
CA MET A 81 5.83 1.65 6.38
C MET A 81 5.31 1.54 7.82
N PRO A 82 5.72 2.44 8.73
CA PRO A 82 5.31 2.36 10.13
C PRO A 82 3.81 2.66 10.29
N ARG A 83 3.16 1.92 11.20
CA ARG A 83 1.75 2.08 11.57
C ARG A 83 0.74 1.79 10.44
N VAL A 84 1.15 1.09 9.40
CA VAL A 84 0.28 0.55 8.34
C VAL A 84 0.47 -0.96 8.30
N ILE A 85 -0.64 -1.69 8.31
CA ILE A 85 -0.66 -3.14 8.12
C ILE A 85 -1.07 -3.40 6.69
N ILE A 86 -0.20 -4.07 5.95
CA ILE A 86 -0.42 -4.41 4.55
C ILE A 86 -0.47 -5.94 4.44
N THR A 87 -1.59 -6.44 3.93
CA THR A 87 -1.81 -7.88 3.72
C THR A 87 -2.05 -8.14 2.25
N GLY A 88 -1.37 -9.10 1.68
CA GLY A 88 -1.46 -9.41 0.26
C GLY A 88 -0.90 -10.79 -0.08
N PRO A 89 -0.79 -11.12 -1.38
CA PRO A 89 -0.20 -12.36 -1.84
C PRO A 89 1.29 -12.44 -1.51
N GLY A 90 1.88 -13.64 -1.61
CA GLY A 90 3.32 -13.83 -1.40
C GLY A 90 4.20 -13.06 -2.39
N ARG A 91 3.68 -12.74 -3.56
CA ARG A 91 4.30 -11.90 -4.61
C ARG A 91 3.27 -11.54 -5.67
N VAL A 92 3.56 -10.51 -6.46
CA VAL A 92 2.82 -10.17 -7.69
C VAL A 92 3.81 -10.21 -8.84
N THR A 93 3.54 -11.05 -9.86
CA THR A 93 4.44 -11.27 -10.99
C THR A 93 3.75 -10.87 -12.28
N TYR A 94 4.38 -9.95 -13.02
CA TYR A 94 3.95 -9.52 -14.35
C TYR A 94 4.81 -10.19 -15.42
N ASN A 95 4.17 -10.65 -16.50
CA ASN A 95 4.86 -11.12 -17.70
C ASN A 95 5.13 -9.96 -18.68
N GLY A 96 5.91 -10.22 -19.74
CA GLY A 96 6.23 -9.21 -20.77
C GLY A 96 5.04 -8.61 -21.51
N ALA A 97 3.84 -9.22 -21.41
CA ALA A 97 2.58 -8.65 -21.91
C ALA A 97 1.87 -7.76 -20.88
N GLY A 98 2.45 -7.55 -19.70
CA GLY A 98 1.87 -6.76 -18.61
C GLY A 98 0.70 -7.42 -17.89
N ARG A 99 0.55 -8.74 -18.02
CA ARG A 99 -0.50 -9.54 -17.36
C ARG A 99 0.06 -10.22 -16.11
N VAL A 100 -0.79 -10.38 -15.09
CA VAL A 100 -0.40 -11.08 -13.86
C VAL A 100 -0.42 -12.60 -14.10
N SER A 101 0.68 -13.27 -13.74
CA SER A 101 0.86 -14.70 -13.95
C SER A 101 0.16 -15.56 -12.88
N THR A 102 -0.15 -15.01 -11.72
CA THR A 102 -0.68 -15.72 -10.54
C THR A 102 -2.20 -15.70 -10.39
N GLY A 103 -2.92 -15.13 -11.36
CA GLY A 103 -4.37 -14.89 -11.24
C GLY A 103 -4.70 -13.56 -10.58
N GLY A 104 -5.99 -13.24 -10.52
CA GLY A 104 -6.48 -12.03 -9.86
C GLY A 104 -6.15 -12.07 -8.36
N THR A 105 -5.66 -10.98 -7.82
CA THR A 105 -5.25 -10.88 -6.42
C THR A 105 -5.58 -9.51 -5.84
N SER A 106 -5.49 -9.37 -4.52
CA SER A 106 -5.74 -8.10 -3.84
C SER A 106 -4.75 -7.86 -2.71
N ILE A 107 -4.46 -6.58 -2.48
CA ILE A 107 -3.62 -6.10 -1.37
C ILE A 107 -4.49 -5.19 -0.51
N ASN A 108 -4.61 -5.53 0.77
CA ASN A 108 -5.40 -4.78 1.74
C ASN A 108 -4.48 -3.97 2.66
N LEU A 109 -4.83 -2.70 2.86
CA LEU A 109 -4.08 -1.78 3.70
C LEU A 109 -5.00 -1.21 4.78
N VAL A 110 -4.58 -1.30 6.04
CA VAL A 110 -5.28 -0.74 7.20
C VAL A 110 -4.29 -0.03 8.13
N ALA A 111 -4.76 0.95 8.89
CA ALA A 111 -3.93 1.58 9.91
C ALA A 111 -3.77 0.63 11.10
N SER A 112 -2.56 0.53 11.65
CA SER A 112 -2.30 -0.19 12.90
C SER A 112 -3.02 0.52 14.06
N GLY A 113 -3.97 -0.15 14.69
CA GLY A 113 -4.82 0.42 15.73
C GLY A 113 -5.87 1.44 15.24
N GLY A 114 -6.05 1.56 13.91
CA GLY A 114 -7.04 2.43 13.30
C GLY A 114 -8.38 1.74 13.04
N ARG A 115 -9.39 2.54 12.72
CA ARG A 115 -10.71 2.04 12.32
C ARG A 115 -10.66 1.47 10.89
N ALA A 116 -11.44 0.42 10.64
CA ALA A 116 -11.62 -0.16 9.30
C ALA A 116 -12.12 0.86 8.24
N ALA A 117 -12.71 1.98 8.70
CA ALA A 117 -13.17 3.07 7.83
C ALA A 117 -12.06 3.70 6.97
N HIS A 118 -10.79 3.55 7.35
CA HIS A 118 -9.64 4.06 6.58
C HIS A 118 -8.94 2.99 5.75
N ALA A 119 -9.54 1.80 5.64
CA ALA A 119 -8.99 0.71 4.84
C ALA A 119 -8.94 1.07 3.35
N ARG A 120 -7.95 0.54 2.66
CA ARG A 120 -7.78 0.63 1.21
C ARG A 120 -7.58 -0.76 0.64
N CYS A 121 -8.22 -1.02 -0.48
CA CYS A 121 -8.04 -2.24 -1.24
C CYS A 121 -7.47 -1.92 -2.60
N ILE A 122 -6.42 -2.62 -2.99
CA ILE A 122 -5.89 -2.62 -4.35
C ILE A 122 -6.14 -4.00 -4.93
N SER A 123 -7.04 -4.10 -5.88
CA SER A 123 -7.34 -5.33 -6.62
C SER A 123 -6.62 -5.31 -7.95
N ILE A 124 -6.06 -6.45 -8.34
CA ILE A 124 -5.36 -6.64 -9.60
C ILE A 124 -6.06 -7.79 -10.32
N ASP A 125 -6.58 -7.54 -11.48
CA ASP A 125 -7.20 -8.56 -12.33
C ASP A 125 -6.17 -9.28 -13.21
N LEU A 126 -6.63 -10.25 -14.00
CA LEU A 126 -5.77 -11.00 -14.93
C LEU A 126 -5.16 -10.11 -16.03
N SER A 127 -5.74 -8.96 -16.34
CA SER A 127 -5.18 -7.99 -17.28
C SER A 127 -3.94 -7.28 -16.72
N GLY A 128 -3.69 -7.40 -15.42
CA GLY A 128 -2.59 -6.76 -14.71
C GLY A 128 -2.86 -5.31 -14.34
N GLN A 129 -4.08 -4.82 -14.53
CA GLN A 129 -4.46 -3.45 -14.16
C GLN A 129 -4.77 -3.39 -12.66
N PRO A 130 -4.04 -2.62 -11.85
CA PRO A 130 -4.42 -2.39 -10.47
C PRO A 130 -5.58 -1.38 -10.39
N VAL A 131 -6.53 -1.64 -9.49
CA VAL A 131 -7.65 -0.75 -9.18
C VAL A 131 -7.70 -0.52 -7.68
N GLN A 132 -7.76 0.74 -7.26
CA GLN A 132 -7.82 1.11 -5.85
C GLN A 132 -9.25 1.44 -5.41
N LYS A 133 -9.66 0.92 -4.25
CA LYS A 133 -10.95 1.21 -3.61
C LYS A 133 -10.76 1.70 -2.18
N GLN A 134 -11.66 2.58 -1.73
CA GLN A 134 -11.71 3.08 -0.34
C GLN A 134 -12.56 2.13 0.53
N ALA A 135 -12.10 0.88 0.65
CA ALA A 135 -12.73 -0.16 1.45
C ALA A 135 -11.68 -1.23 1.77
N SER A 136 -11.96 -2.14 2.71
CA SER A 136 -11.17 -3.36 2.84
C SER A 136 -11.42 -4.29 1.65
N CYS A 137 -10.43 -5.10 1.32
CA CYS A 137 -10.63 -6.22 0.40
C CYS A 137 -11.51 -7.28 1.10
N LEU A 138 -12.57 -7.67 0.47
CA LEU A 138 -13.42 -8.79 0.90
C LEU A 138 -12.90 -10.09 0.28
#